data_6072b70e5e09c774af07e0710009c562
#
_entry.id   6072b70e5e09c774af07e0710009c562
#
_cell.length_a   1.000
_cell.length_b   1.000
_cell.length_c   1.000
_cell.angle_alpha   90.00
_cell.angle_beta   90.00
_cell.angle_gamma   90.00
#
_symmetry.space_group_name_H-M   'P 1'
#
loop_
_entity.id
_entity.type
_entity.pdbx_description
1 polymer ?
#
loop_
_entity_poly.entity_id
_entity_poly.type
_entity_poly.pdbx_seq_one_letter_code
_entity_poly.pdbx_strand_id
1 'polypeptide(L)' 'RVEYKAINISTLQQLAEAQNLSKIGIEELVNAGFISSSQLVKILGNGSLTAKLEVAAHAFSKSAEAAIQAVGGTVVKL' A
#
# COMPACT_ATOMS: atom_id res chain seq x y z
N ARG A 1 9.72 20.00 6.41
CA ARG A 1 9.52 18.80 7.21
C ARG A 1 8.77 17.73 6.43
N VAL A 2 9.32 16.54 6.40
CA VAL A 2 8.73 15.42 5.67
C VAL A 2 8.00 14.51 6.66
N GLU A 3 6.73 14.25 6.37
CA GLU A 3 5.92 13.35 7.18
C GLU A 3 5.36 12.25 6.30
N TYR A 4 5.45 11.01 6.78
CA TYR A 4 4.88 9.87 6.08
C TYR A 4 3.59 9.45 6.74
N LYS A 5 2.57 9.21 5.93
CA LYS A 5 1.34 8.56 6.38
C LYS A 5 1.56 7.06 6.29
N ALA A 6 1.42 6.38 7.42
CA ALA A 6 1.62 4.93 7.49
C ALA A 6 0.34 4.20 7.07
N ILE A 7 0.48 3.26 6.14
CA ILE A 7 -0.61 2.40 5.68
C ILE A 7 -0.16 0.95 5.84
N ASN A 8 -0.95 0.15 6.53
CA ASN A 8 -0.63 -1.26 6.75
C ASN A 8 -1.07 -2.12 5.57
N ILE A 9 -0.41 -3.26 5.37
CA ILE A 9 -0.80 -4.18 4.30
C ILE A 9 -2.22 -4.70 4.48
N SER A 10 -2.70 -4.82 5.71
CA SER A 10 -4.09 -5.21 5.97
C SER A 10 -5.08 -4.20 5.39
N THR A 11 -4.73 -2.91 5.43
CA THR A 11 -5.54 -1.86 4.82
C THR A 11 -5.56 -2.01 3.29
N LEU A 12 -4.41 -2.34 2.69
CA LEU A 12 -4.34 -2.59 1.25
C LEU A 12 -5.20 -3.79 0.86
N GLN A 13 -5.19 -4.84 1.68
CA GLN A 13 -6.02 -6.02 1.45
C GLN A 13 -7.52 -5.65 1.47
N GLN A 14 -7.94 -4.89 2.47
CA GLN A 14 -9.33 -4.46 2.58
C GLN A 14 -9.75 -3.60 1.40
N LEU A 15 -8.91 -2.67 0.99
CA LEU A 15 -9.20 -1.80 -0.14
C LEU A 15 -9.29 -2.58 -1.44
N ALA A 16 -8.38 -3.52 -1.65
CA ALA A 16 -8.39 -4.37 -2.84
C ALA A 16 -9.66 -5.19 -2.94
N GLU A 17 -10.11 -5.76 -1.82
CA GLU A 17 -11.33 -6.55 -1.78
C GLU A 17 -12.58 -5.69 -1.99
N ALA A 18 -12.62 -4.53 -1.34
CA ALA A 18 -13.79 -3.64 -1.40
C ALA A 18 -14.01 -3.07 -2.79
N GLN A 19 -12.94 -2.78 -3.52
CA GLN A 19 -13.02 -2.14 -4.83
C GLN A 19 -12.52 -3.01 -5.98
N ASN A 20 -12.18 -4.27 -5.66
CA ASN A 20 -11.70 -5.23 -6.66
C ASN A 20 -10.49 -4.70 -7.44
N LEU A 21 -9.50 -4.18 -6.70
CA LEU A 21 -8.30 -3.60 -7.28
C LEU A 21 -7.17 -4.62 -7.33
N SER A 22 -6.38 -4.56 -8.40
CA SER A 22 -5.12 -5.30 -8.50
C SER A 22 -3.91 -4.39 -8.41
N LYS A 23 -4.13 -3.08 -8.40
CA LYS A 23 -3.08 -2.08 -8.37
C LYS A 23 -3.52 -0.95 -7.44
N ILE A 24 -2.67 -0.61 -6.46
CA ILE A 24 -2.94 0.45 -5.52
C ILE A 24 -1.76 1.40 -5.51
N GLY A 25 -2.02 2.65 -5.88
CA GLY A 25 -1.04 3.73 -5.85
C GLY A 25 -1.58 4.88 -5.02
N ILE A 26 -0.91 6.03 -5.12
CA ILE A 26 -1.29 7.22 -4.37
C ILE A 26 -2.71 7.64 -4.72
N GLU A 27 -3.08 7.61 -5.99
CA GLU A 27 -4.41 8.03 -6.44
C GLU A 27 -5.51 7.18 -5.78
N GLU A 28 -5.33 5.86 -5.74
CA GLU A 28 -6.30 4.98 -5.10
C GLU A 28 -6.44 5.26 -3.60
N LEU A 29 -5.31 5.54 -2.94
CA LEU A 29 -5.33 5.86 -1.50
C LEU A 29 -5.99 7.21 -1.22
N VAL A 30 -5.75 8.19 -2.08
CA VAL A 30 -6.42 9.50 -1.97
C VAL A 30 -7.91 9.34 -2.18
N ASN A 31 -8.33 8.62 -3.21
CA ASN A 31 -9.74 8.41 -3.53
C ASN A 31 -10.47 7.65 -2.42
N ALA A 32 -9.78 6.75 -1.73
CA ALA A 32 -10.36 6.01 -0.62
C ALA A 32 -10.38 6.81 0.70
N GLY A 33 -9.76 7.98 0.72
CA GLY A 33 -9.77 8.84 1.90
C GLY A 33 -8.70 8.52 2.94
N PHE A 34 -7.73 7.68 2.63
CA PHE A 34 -6.68 7.33 3.58
C PHE A 34 -5.60 8.40 3.69
N ILE A 35 -5.36 9.13 2.61
CA ILE A 35 -4.31 10.16 2.56
C ILE A 35 -4.80 11.36 1.75
N SER A 36 -4.08 12.47 1.88
CA SER A 36 -4.26 13.62 0.98
C SER A 36 -3.18 13.56 -0.11
N SER A 37 -3.42 14.27 -1.21
CA SER A 37 -2.52 14.24 -2.38
C SER A 37 -1.13 14.77 -2.10
N SER A 38 -0.96 15.56 -1.03
CA SER A 38 0.34 16.14 -0.66
C SER A 38 1.13 15.30 0.34
N GLN A 39 0.55 14.22 0.85
CA GLN A 39 1.23 13.37 1.83
C GLN A 39 2.09 12.31 1.18
N LEU A 40 3.21 11.99 1.85
CA LEU A 40 4.03 10.85 1.50
C LEU A 40 3.49 9.61 2.19
N VAL A 41 3.63 8.46 1.55
CA VAL A 41 3.06 7.20 2.04
C VAL A 41 4.16 6.20 2.31
N LYS A 42 4.09 5.57 3.50
CA LYS A 42 4.94 4.44 3.86
C LYS A 42 4.07 3.22 4.14
N ILE A 43 4.36 2.13 3.47
CA ILE A 43 3.62 0.88 3.67
C ILE A 43 4.30 0.06 4.75
N LEU A 44 3.53 -0.34 5.74
CA LEU A 44 4.00 -1.15 6.86
C LEU A 44 3.46 -2.57 6.76
N GLY A 45 4.23 -3.52 7.27
CA GLY A 45 3.93 -4.94 7.16
C GLY A 45 3.04 -5.51 8.25
N ASN A 46 2.18 -4.71 8.86
CA ASN A 46 1.26 -5.18 9.89
C ASN A 46 0.03 -5.80 9.26
N GLY A 47 -0.36 -6.95 9.75
CA GLY A 47 -1.53 -7.68 9.25
C GLY A 47 -1.15 -8.70 8.20
N SER A 48 -2.13 -9.14 7.43
CA SER A 48 -1.95 -10.16 6.41
C SER A 48 -2.34 -9.65 5.04
N LEU A 49 -1.63 -10.11 4.02
CA LEU A 49 -1.94 -9.80 2.64
C LEU A 49 -1.98 -11.11 1.86
N THR A 50 -3.10 -11.37 1.18
CA THR A 50 -3.25 -12.56 0.34
C THR A 50 -3.49 -12.19 -1.12
N ALA A 51 -3.95 -10.98 -1.39
CA ALA A 51 -4.21 -10.51 -2.75
C ALA A 51 -2.91 -10.18 -3.48
N LYS A 52 -2.80 -10.59 -4.73
CA LYS A 52 -1.67 -10.24 -5.58
C LYS A 52 -1.87 -8.80 -6.06
N LEU A 53 -1.07 -7.88 -5.52
CA LEU A 53 -1.21 -6.45 -5.78
C LEU A 53 0.07 -5.84 -6.30
N GLU A 54 -0.06 -4.84 -7.16
CA GLU A 54 1.01 -3.92 -7.48
C GLU A 54 0.80 -2.69 -6.60
N VAL A 55 1.76 -2.40 -5.73
CA VAL A 55 1.64 -1.31 -4.76
C VAL A 55 2.71 -0.25 -5.03
N ALA A 56 2.29 0.98 -5.24
CA ALA A 56 3.18 2.11 -5.45
C ALA A 56 3.10 3.05 -4.24
N ALA A 57 4.23 3.34 -3.64
CA ALA A 57 4.31 4.23 -2.49
C ALA A 57 5.71 4.83 -2.40
N HIS A 58 5.88 5.80 -1.51
CA HIS A 58 7.16 6.50 -1.37
C HIS A 58 8.17 5.67 -0.56
N ALA A 59 7.70 4.86 0.38
CA ALA A 59 8.56 4.01 1.18
C ALA A 59 7.82 2.74 1.58
N PHE A 60 8.58 1.68 1.87
CA PHE A 60 8.06 0.40 2.32
C PHE A 60 8.94 -0.11 3.45
N SER A 61 8.35 -0.70 4.48
CA SER A 61 9.14 -1.45 5.45
C SER A 61 9.57 -2.77 4.82
N LYS A 62 10.62 -3.39 5.36
CA LYS A 62 11.10 -4.68 4.84
C LYS A 62 10.03 -5.75 4.91
N SER A 63 9.26 -5.78 5.99
CA SER A 63 8.19 -6.77 6.15
C SER A 63 7.05 -6.52 5.16
N ALA A 64 6.77 -5.25 4.82
CA ALA A 64 5.76 -4.93 3.82
C ALA A 64 6.19 -5.39 2.44
N GLU A 65 7.44 -5.10 2.05
CA GLU A 65 7.98 -5.58 0.77
C GLU A 65 7.91 -7.10 0.68
N ALA A 66 8.35 -7.79 1.72
CA ALA A 66 8.35 -9.24 1.75
C ALA A 66 6.94 -9.81 1.62
N ALA A 67 5.98 -9.23 2.33
CA ALA A 67 4.60 -9.69 2.28
C ALA A 67 3.96 -9.50 0.90
N ILE A 68 4.22 -8.36 0.26
CA ILE A 68 3.69 -8.08 -1.07
C ILE A 68 4.30 -9.03 -2.11
N GLN A 69 5.61 -9.24 -2.03
CA GLN A 69 6.31 -10.14 -2.96
C GLN A 69 5.94 -11.61 -2.73
N ALA A 70 5.69 -12.00 -1.49
CA ALA A 70 5.35 -13.37 -1.14
C ALA A 70 4.04 -13.84 -1.79
N VAL A 71 3.13 -12.93 -2.06
CA VAL A 71 1.87 -13.25 -2.74
C VAL A 71 1.94 -13.00 -4.26
N GLY A 72 3.14 -12.80 -4.78
CA GLY A 72 3.35 -12.58 -6.21
C GLY A 72 3.13 -11.15 -6.66
N GLY A 73 3.01 -10.21 -5.72
CA GLY A 73 2.80 -8.81 -6.05
C GLY A 73 4.10 -8.09 -6.40
N THR A 74 3.96 -6.80 -6.71
CA THR A 74 5.06 -5.94 -7.13
C THR A 74 5.11 -4.69 -6.25
N VAL A 75 6.32 -4.27 -5.90
CA VAL A 75 6.56 -3.05 -5.12
C VAL A 75 7.16 -2.01 -6.06
N VAL A 76 6.56 -0.82 -6.08
CA VAL A 76 7.03 0.30 -6.88
C VAL A 76 7.32 1.47 -5.94
N LYS A 77 8.56 1.88 -5.86
CA LYS A 77 8.96 3.06 -5.08
C LYS A 77 8.87 4.31 -5.94
N LEU A 78 8.19 5.28 -5.40
CA LEU A 78 7.98 6.56 -6.07
C LEU A 78 9.07 7.58 -5.73
#